data_e7a595325b7605ec1c4ba4284e5da775
#
_entry.id   e7a595325b7605ec1c4ba4284e5da775
#
_cell.length_a   1.000
_cell.length_b   1.000
_cell.length_c   1.000
_cell.angle_alpha   90.00
_cell.angle_beta   90.00
_cell.angle_gamma   90.00
#
_symmetry.space_group_name_H-M   'P 1'
#
loop_
_entity.id
_entity.type
_entity.pdbx_description
1 polymer ?
#
loop_
_entity_poly.entity_id
_entity_poly.type
_entity_poly.pdbx_seq_one_letter_code
_entity_poly.pdbx_strand_id
1 'polypeptide(L)'
;MQKDAAYMKLIEEISLNAWPSHKIELYDGWLIRFSHNYTYRTNSVEQVGDSLIPIEEKIAYCEAQYRNYHTPSNFKINPLLDSSFDKLLEEKGYEIRHTTEVMTMPMTNFHPYPAESVEYEYYGRNSNLPSSVFYPGHIAVQLRDRITDEWIESLFRLNGTTRPTLRRIVPPMFKAIPKETIVACIEIEGRMVASGLGILDRG
;
A
#
# COMPACT_ATOMS: atom_id res chain seq x y z
N MET A 1 -4.99 12.83 -23.07
CA MET A 1 -4.24 13.48 -21.99
C MET A 1 -2.99 12.64 -21.76
N GLN A 2 -1.84 13.14 -22.18
CA GLN A 2 -0.57 12.44 -22.00
C GLN A 2 -0.30 12.44 -20.50
N LYS A 3 -0.33 11.27 -19.88
CA LYS A 3 0.00 11.14 -18.46
C LYS A 3 1.45 11.57 -18.30
N ASP A 4 1.68 12.56 -17.46
CA ASP A 4 3.02 13.05 -17.16
C ASP A 4 3.84 11.89 -16.52
N ALA A 5 4.93 11.50 -17.16
CA ALA A 5 5.81 10.42 -16.67
C ALA A 5 6.35 10.73 -15.27
N ALA A 6 6.63 12.00 -14.98
CA ALA A 6 7.07 12.43 -13.66
C ALA A 6 5.99 12.20 -12.60
N TYR A 7 4.74 12.47 -12.95
CA TYR A 7 3.62 12.21 -12.05
C TYR A 7 3.40 10.72 -11.81
N MET A 8 3.47 9.90 -12.86
CA MET A 8 3.39 8.43 -12.70
C MET A 8 4.51 7.90 -11.84
N LYS A 9 5.75 8.38 -12.04
CA LYS A 9 6.90 8.01 -11.20
C LYS A 9 6.67 8.39 -9.74
N LEU A 10 6.15 9.59 -9.48
CA LEU A 10 5.79 10.03 -8.13
C LEU A 10 4.79 9.07 -7.47
N ILE A 11 3.73 8.68 -8.18
CA ILE A 11 2.71 7.75 -7.65
C ILE A 11 3.32 6.37 -7.36
N GLU A 12 4.19 5.86 -8.22
CA GLU A 12 4.89 4.60 -7.99
C GLU A 12 5.76 4.65 -6.71
N GLU A 13 6.55 5.71 -6.54
CA GLU A 13 7.39 5.90 -5.35
C GLU A 13 6.56 6.04 -4.06
N ILE A 14 5.47 6.82 -4.09
CA ILE A 14 4.55 6.96 -2.96
C ILE A 14 3.94 5.59 -2.60
N SER A 15 3.54 4.82 -3.60
CA SER A 15 2.97 3.49 -3.41
C SER A 15 3.96 2.52 -2.76
N LEU A 16 5.24 2.58 -3.13
CA LEU A 16 6.31 1.79 -2.52
C LEU A 16 6.52 2.16 -1.04
N ASN A 17 6.53 3.44 -0.72
CA ASN A 17 6.69 3.95 0.64
C ASN A 17 5.48 3.60 1.52
N ALA A 18 4.28 3.64 0.95
CA ALA A 18 3.05 3.38 1.68
C ALA A 18 2.89 1.91 2.10
N TRP A 19 3.50 0.97 1.37
CA TRP A 19 3.33 -0.45 1.64
C TRP A 19 4.67 -1.20 1.63
N PRO A 20 5.48 -1.09 2.71
CA PRO A 20 6.82 -1.65 2.79
C PRO A 20 6.81 -3.17 2.83
N SER A 21 7.85 -3.78 2.29
CA SER A 21 8.08 -5.22 2.36
C SER A 21 8.97 -5.56 3.54
N HIS A 22 8.90 -6.81 4.03
CA HIS A 22 9.75 -7.28 5.12
C HIS A 22 11.23 -7.34 4.73
N LYS A 23 11.49 -7.70 3.48
CA LYS A 23 12.83 -7.75 2.92
C LYS A 23 12.81 -7.13 1.53
N ILE A 24 13.87 -6.41 1.24
CA ILE A 24 14.09 -5.75 -0.05
C ILE A 24 15.53 -6.04 -0.46
N GLU A 25 15.69 -6.42 -1.72
CA GLU A 25 16.98 -6.52 -2.38
C GLU A 25 17.00 -5.58 -3.57
N LEU A 26 18.05 -4.78 -3.69
CA LEU A 26 18.30 -3.96 -4.86
C LEU A 26 19.27 -4.70 -5.78
N TYR A 27 18.87 -4.96 -7.01
CA TYR A 27 19.68 -5.65 -8.01
C TYR A 27 19.60 -4.94 -9.35
N ASP A 28 20.68 -4.28 -9.72
CA ASP A 28 20.85 -3.56 -10.99
C ASP A 28 19.63 -2.71 -11.40
N GLY A 29 19.19 -1.81 -10.53
CA GLY A 29 18.03 -0.94 -10.74
C GLY A 29 16.66 -1.61 -10.54
N TRP A 30 16.63 -2.88 -10.13
CA TRP A 30 15.41 -3.59 -9.78
C TRP A 30 15.29 -3.78 -8.27
N LEU A 31 14.08 -3.56 -7.75
CA LEU A 31 13.71 -3.79 -6.35
C LEU A 31 13.01 -5.13 -6.26
N ILE A 32 13.64 -6.11 -5.61
CA ILE A 32 13.07 -7.45 -5.39
C ILE A 32 12.51 -7.47 -3.98
N ARG A 33 11.20 -7.72 -3.83
CA ARG A 33 10.47 -7.54 -2.57
C ARG A 33 9.90 -8.84 -2.06
N PHE A 34 10.05 -9.09 -0.74
CA PHE A 34 9.62 -10.32 -0.10
C PHE A 34 8.81 -10.05 1.17
N SER A 35 7.61 -10.61 1.26
CA SER A 35 6.72 -10.51 2.43
C SER A 35 5.88 -11.77 2.61
N HIS A 36 6.52 -12.93 2.64
CA HIS A 36 5.87 -14.21 2.89
C HIS A 36 4.66 -14.50 1.97
N ASN A 37 4.70 -14.01 0.76
CA ASN A 37 3.61 -14.09 -0.23
C ASN A 37 2.26 -13.56 0.29
N TYR A 38 2.30 -12.51 1.15
CA TYR A 38 1.10 -11.92 1.74
C TYR A 38 0.25 -11.17 0.72
N THR A 39 0.87 -10.25 -0.03
CA THR A 39 0.22 -9.53 -1.13
C THR A 39 1.17 -9.39 -2.31
N TYR A 40 0.66 -9.27 -3.52
CA TYR A 40 1.49 -9.00 -4.70
C TYR A 40 2.27 -7.69 -4.57
N ARG A 41 1.67 -6.64 -4.00
CA ARG A 41 2.32 -5.34 -3.78
C ARG A 41 3.59 -5.39 -2.95
N THR A 42 3.76 -6.40 -2.12
CA THR A 42 4.94 -6.58 -1.25
C THR A 42 5.77 -7.81 -1.60
N ASN A 43 5.38 -8.53 -2.65
CA ASN A 43 6.06 -9.71 -3.19
C ASN A 43 6.14 -9.58 -4.72
N SER A 44 6.74 -8.52 -5.19
CA SER A 44 6.93 -8.25 -6.62
C SER A 44 8.31 -7.65 -6.88
N VAL A 45 8.78 -7.83 -8.10
CA VAL A 45 9.92 -7.14 -8.66
C VAL A 45 9.44 -5.85 -9.31
N GLU A 46 10.08 -4.74 -8.98
CA GLU A 46 9.78 -3.42 -9.55
C GLU A 46 11.04 -2.81 -10.15
N GLN A 47 10.93 -2.27 -11.35
CA GLN A 47 12.01 -1.53 -11.99
C GLN A 47 11.99 -0.09 -11.48
N VAL A 48 13.05 0.32 -10.79
CA VAL A 48 13.13 1.64 -10.14
C VAL A 48 14.28 2.50 -10.66
N GLY A 49 15.16 1.93 -11.47
CA GLY A 49 16.34 2.62 -12.02
C GLY A 49 16.87 1.97 -13.28
N ASP A 50 17.94 2.57 -13.81
CA ASP A 50 18.65 2.08 -14.98
C ASP A 50 19.29 0.73 -14.72
N SER A 51 19.47 -0.04 -15.78
CA SER A 51 20.00 -1.40 -15.76
C SER A 51 21.18 -1.55 -16.73
N LEU A 52 22.18 -2.31 -16.32
CA LEU A 52 23.35 -2.65 -17.13
C LEU A 52 23.39 -4.14 -17.49
N ILE A 53 22.77 -4.99 -16.66
CA ILE A 53 22.71 -6.44 -16.86
C ILE A 53 21.62 -6.76 -17.89
N PRO A 54 21.85 -7.73 -18.82
CA PRO A 54 20.81 -8.20 -19.74
C PRO A 54 19.54 -8.61 -19.02
N ILE A 55 18.40 -8.27 -19.62
CA ILE A 55 17.09 -8.43 -18.99
C ILE A 55 16.75 -9.91 -18.66
N GLU A 56 17.15 -10.82 -19.52
CA GLU A 56 16.95 -12.26 -19.35
C GLU A 56 17.73 -12.79 -18.13
N GLU A 57 18.94 -12.32 -17.93
CA GLU A 57 19.76 -12.68 -16.76
C GLU A 57 19.11 -12.15 -15.46
N LYS A 58 18.56 -10.94 -15.50
CA LYS A 58 17.86 -10.35 -14.36
C LYS A 58 16.59 -11.11 -14.02
N ILE A 59 15.80 -11.49 -15.02
CA ILE A 59 14.60 -12.33 -14.82
C ILE A 59 15.01 -13.66 -14.15
N ALA A 60 16.02 -14.35 -14.71
CA ALA A 60 16.50 -15.62 -14.17
C ALA A 60 17.00 -15.48 -12.72
N TYR A 61 17.69 -14.38 -12.42
CA TYR A 61 18.14 -14.08 -11.06
C TYR A 61 16.93 -13.90 -10.11
N CYS A 62 15.94 -13.10 -10.48
CA CYS A 62 14.73 -12.88 -9.69
C CYS A 62 13.98 -14.19 -9.45
N GLU A 63 13.81 -15.02 -10.49
CA GLU A 63 13.20 -16.34 -10.38
C GLU A 63 13.94 -17.23 -9.37
N ALA A 64 15.27 -17.22 -9.39
CA ALA A 64 16.09 -17.97 -8.46
C ALA A 64 15.88 -17.48 -7.01
N GLN A 65 15.83 -16.16 -6.80
CA GLN A 65 15.57 -15.59 -5.48
C GLN A 65 14.20 -15.98 -4.94
N TYR A 66 13.14 -15.84 -5.73
CA TYR A 66 11.79 -16.24 -5.32
C TYR A 66 11.68 -17.75 -5.07
N ARG A 67 12.37 -18.58 -5.87
CA ARG A 67 12.45 -20.03 -5.66
C ARG A 67 13.06 -20.38 -4.30
N ASN A 68 14.10 -19.66 -3.86
CA ASN A 68 14.71 -19.82 -2.54
C ASN A 68 13.73 -19.57 -1.40
N TYR A 69 12.71 -18.72 -1.62
CA TYR A 69 11.64 -18.46 -0.67
C TYR A 69 10.40 -19.34 -0.89
N HIS A 70 10.46 -20.30 -1.81
CA HIS A 70 9.34 -21.19 -2.16
C HIS A 70 8.07 -20.40 -2.57
N THR A 71 8.24 -19.29 -3.28
CA THR A 71 7.15 -18.45 -3.77
C THR A 71 7.31 -18.20 -5.26
N PRO A 72 6.21 -17.97 -6.00
CA PRO A 72 6.30 -17.57 -7.40
C PRO A 72 6.94 -16.18 -7.54
N SER A 73 7.69 -15.97 -8.61
CA SER A 73 8.17 -14.66 -9.01
C SER A 73 7.01 -13.85 -9.59
N ASN A 74 6.89 -12.61 -9.16
CA ASN A 74 5.90 -11.67 -9.66
C ASN A 74 6.60 -10.41 -10.14
N PHE A 75 6.27 -9.94 -11.33
CA PHE A 75 6.78 -8.69 -11.87
C PHE A 75 5.66 -7.66 -11.88
N LYS A 76 5.92 -6.47 -11.37
CA LYS A 76 4.99 -5.36 -11.45
C LYS A 76 5.20 -4.63 -12.77
N ILE A 77 4.16 -4.59 -13.58
CA ILE A 77 4.13 -3.84 -14.83
C ILE A 77 3.38 -2.53 -14.58
N ASN A 78 4.01 -1.43 -14.90
CA ASN A 78 3.41 -0.10 -14.82
C ASN A 78 3.57 0.65 -16.15
N PRO A 79 2.85 1.75 -16.39
CA PRO A 79 2.86 2.46 -17.67
C PRO A 79 4.18 3.17 -18.03
N LEU A 80 5.19 3.17 -17.13
CA LEU A 80 6.51 3.74 -17.40
C LEU A 80 7.43 2.74 -18.09
N LEU A 81 7.12 1.45 -18.02
CA LEU A 81 7.93 0.40 -18.59
C LEU A 81 7.70 0.29 -20.10
N ASP A 82 8.73 -0.12 -20.82
CA ASP A 82 8.60 -0.46 -22.22
C ASP A 82 7.71 -1.71 -22.39
N SER A 83 6.81 -1.66 -23.35
CA SER A 83 5.86 -2.75 -23.61
C SER A 83 6.55 -4.06 -24.08
N SER A 84 7.81 -4.00 -24.50
CA SER A 84 8.59 -5.19 -24.82
C SER A 84 8.86 -6.06 -23.61
N PHE A 85 8.92 -5.46 -22.40
CA PHE A 85 9.13 -6.22 -21.18
C PHE A 85 7.92 -7.11 -20.83
N ASP A 86 6.71 -6.58 -20.96
CA ASP A 86 5.48 -7.36 -20.75
C ASP A 86 5.36 -8.52 -21.74
N LYS A 87 5.68 -8.26 -23.03
CA LYS A 87 5.73 -9.30 -24.06
C LYS A 87 6.77 -10.39 -23.76
N LEU A 88 7.96 -10.00 -23.31
CA LEU A 88 9.01 -10.94 -22.92
C LEU A 88 8.57 -11.84 -21.77
N LEU A 89 7.86 -11.29 -20.79
CA LEU A 89 7.30 -12.08 -19.70
C LEU A 89 6.22 -13.05 -20.20
N GLU A 90 5.34 -12.61 -21.10
CA GLU A 90 4.33 -13.48 -21.75
C GLU A 90 4.99 -14.64 -22.50
N GLU A 91 6.04 -14.37 -23.30
CA GLU A 91 6.83 -15.40 -24.01
C GLU A 91 7.49 -16.40 -23.06
N LYS A 92 7.82 -15.98 -21.85
CA LYS A 92 8.36 -16.83 -20.77
C LYS A 92 7.27 -17.58 -19.99
N GLY A 93 6.01 -17.43 -20.36
CA GLY A 93 4.87 -18.11 -19.73
C GLY A 93 4.31 -17.45 -18.48
N TYR A 94 4.64 -16.16 -18.24
CA TYR A 94 3.98 -15.39 -17.20
C TYR A 94 2.55 -15.02 -17.61
N GLU A 95 1.67 -14.96 -16.65
CA GLU A 95 0.27 -14.58 -16.83
C GLU A 95 -0.04 -13.28 -16.11
N ILE A 96 -0.89 -12.45 -16.71
CA ILE A 96 -1.39 -11.23 -16.09
C ILE A 96 -2.27 -11.60 -14.89
N ARG A 97 -1.93 -11.06 -13.74
CA ARG A 97 -2.67 -11.21 -12.49
C ARG A 97 -2.93 -9.82 -11.86
N HIS A 98 -4.10 -9.65 -11.28
CA HIS A 98 -4.43 -8.51 -10.44
C HIS A 98 -4.15 -7.13 -11.08
N THR A 99 -4.74 -6.86 -12.21
CA THR A 99 -4.78 -5.51 -12.78
C THR A 99 -5.41 -4.55 -11.78
N THR A 100 -4.71 -3.44 -11.52
CA THR A 100 -5.11 -2.43 -10.54
C THR A 100 -5.21 -1.06 -11.21
N GLU A 101 -6.34 -0.39 -11.05
CA GLU A 101 -6.48 1.00 -11.41
C GLU A 101 -6.06 1.88 -10.24
N VAL A 102 -5.10 2.79 -10.49
CA VAL A 102 -4.69 3.80 -9.51
C VAL A 102 -5.49 5.07 -9.77
N MET A 103 -6.33 5.43 -8.82
CA MET A 103 -7.15 6.64 -8.88
C MET A 103 -6.46 7.77 -8.12
N THR A 104 -6.48 8.97 -8.69
CA THR A 104 -5.95 10.18 -8.06
C THR A 104 -7.01 11.29 -8.08
N MET A 105 -7.04 12.06 -7.01
CA MET A 105 -7.95 13.21 -6.89
C MET A 105 -7.16 14.42 -6.38
N PRO A 106 -7.15 15.55 -7.12
CA PRO A 106 -6.60 16.79 -6.61
C PRO A 106 -7.43 17.30 -5.41
N MET A 107 -6.77 17.53 -4.27
CA MET A 107 -7.45 17.99 -3.06
C MET A 107 -7.81 19.48 -3.09
N THR A 108 -7.29 20.26 -4.04
CA THR A 108 -7.59 21.69 -4.19
C THR A 108 -9.07 22.01 -4.40
N ASN A 109 -9.84 21.08 -4.96
CA ASN A 109 -11.27 21.19 -5.18
C ASN A 109 -12.07 20.22 -4.32
N PHE A 110 -11.45 19.66 -3.30
CA PHE A 110 -12.13 18.75 -2.39
C PHE A 110 -13.10 19.56 -1.50
N HIS A 111 -14.37 19.38 -1.77
CA HIS A 111 -15.41 19.78 -0.83
C HIS A 111 -15.76 18.53 -0.01
N PRO A 112 -15.43 18.50 1.29
CA PRO A 112 -15.91 17.42 2.12
C PRO A 112 -17.42 17.32 1.99
N TYR A 113 -17.95 16.12 1.96
CA TYR A 113 -19.40 15.91 2.02
C TYR A 113 -19.98 16.82 3.10
N PRO A 114 -21.18 17.40 2.89
CA PRO A 114 -21.75 18.29 3.89
C PRO A 114 -21.67 17.59 5.23
N ALA A 115 -20.96 18.25 6.12
CA ALA A 115 -20.57 17.73 7.43
C ALA A 115 -21.81 17.48 8.35
N GLU A 116 -22.99 17.60 7.83
CA GLU A 116 -24.27 17.44 8.56
C GLU A 116 -24.53 16.01 9.06
N SER A 117 -23.73 15.03 8.64
CA SER A 117 -23.95 13.60 8.91
C SER A 117 -22.77 12.85 9.53
N VAL A 118 -21.60 13.45 9.69
CA VAL A 118 -20.41 12.74 10.19
C VAL A 118 -19.73 13.54 11.30
N GLU A 119 -19.55 12.89 12.44
CA GLU A 119 -18.78 13.40 13.55
C GLU A 119 -17.35 12.86 13.47
N TYR A 120 -16.36 13.74 13.64
CA TYR A 120 -14.95 13.36 13.67
C TYR A 120 -14.40 13.57 15.08
N GLU A 121 -13.94 12.51 15.71
CA GLU A 121 -13.16 12.58 16.94
C GLU A 121 -11.68 12.36 16.61
N TYR A 122 -10.83 13.34 16.92
CA TYR A 122 -9.39 13.24 16.70
C TYR A 122 -8.64 12.93 18.00
N TYR A 123 -7.90 11.83 17.98
CA TYR A 123 -7.04 11.37 19.08
C TYR A 123 -5.56 11.44 18.66
N GLY A 124 -5.04 12.63 18.43
CA GLY A 124 -3.65 12.84 17.99
C GLY A 124 -2.87 13.81 18.88
N ARG A 125 -1.57 13.86 18.67
CA ARG A 125 -0.67 14.76 19.39
C ARG A 125 -0.73 16.22 18.90
N ASN A 126 -1.27 16.47 17.71
CA ASN A 126 -1.39 17.79 17.12
C ASN A 126 -2.75 18.40 17.44
N SER A 127 -2.73 19.35 18.40
CA SER A 127 -3.92 20.05 18.91
C SER A 127 -4.55 21.09 17.96
N ASN A 128 -4.08 21.18 16.71
CA ASN A 128 -4.55 22.20 15.76
C ASN A 128 -5.67 21.73 14.82
N LEU A 129 -6.10 20.47 14.92
CA LEU A 129 -7.31 20.00 14.26
C LEU A 129 -8.50 20.19 15.19
N PRO A 130 -9.67 20.62 14.66
CA PRO A 130 -10.86 20.81 15.49
C PRO A 130 -11.21 19.52 16.21
N SER A 131 -11.29 19.58 17.54
CA SER A 131 -11.42 18.42 18.43
C SER A 131 -12.75 17.71 18.39
N SER A 132 -13.76 18.23 17.76
CA SER A 132 -15.01 17.55 17.35
C SER A 132 -15.89 18.52 16.57
N VAL A 133 -16.51 18.05 15.51
CA VAL A 133 -17.66 18.70 14.89
C VAL A 133 -18.85 17.77 15.12
N PHE A 134 -19.70 18.16 16.04
CA PHE A 134 -20.91 17.39 16.43
C PHE A 134 -22.04 17.61 15.43
N TYR A 135 -22.56 16.52 14.87
CA TYR A 135 -23.78 16.54 14.04
C TYR A 135 -24.79 15.52 14.58
N PRO A 136 -26.04 15.89 14.85
CA PRO A 136 -27.02 15.03 15.54
C PRO A 136 -27.47 13.85 14.68
N GLY A 137 -27.41 12.65 15.25
CA GLY A 137 -27.94 11.41 14.64
C GLY A 137 -26.91 10.56 13.87
N HIS A 138 -25.61 10.57 14.18
CA HIS A 138 -24.56 10.37 13.20
C HIS A 138 -23.49 9.37 13.58
N ILE A 139 -22.84 8.86 12.54
CA ILE A 139 -21.70 7.96 12.59
C ILE A 139 -20.47 8.78 12.98
N ALA A 140 -19.88 8.52 14.15
CA ALA A 140 -18.63 9.12 14.57
C ALA A 140 -17.45 8.42 13.87
N VAL A 141 -16.62 9.20 13.18
CA VAL A 141 -15.35 8.73 12.63
C VAL A 141 -14.24 9.14 13.59
N GLN A 142 -13.58 8.14 14.20
CA GLN A 142 -12.42 8.36 15.04
C GLN A 142 -11.16 8.43 14.19
N LEU A 143 -10.37 9.48 14.35
CA LEU A 143 -9.08 9.66 13.68
C LEU A 143 -7.94 9.53 14.70
N ARG A 144 -6.89 8.80 14.34
CA ARG A 144 -5.69 8.62 15.15
C ARG A 144 -4.44 8.84 14.29
N ASP A 145 -3.41 9.44 14.86
CA ASP A 145 -2.15 9.79 14.19
C ASP A 145 -1.13 8.63 14.11
N ARG A 146 -1.54 7.43 14.46
CA ARG A 146 -0.65 6.25 14.45
C ARG A 146 -1.41 4.95 14.41
N ILE A 147 -0.73 3.94 13.88
CA ILE A 147 -1.18 2.56 13.90
C ILE A 147 -0.82 1.95 15.25
N THR A 148 -1.82 1.45 15.99
CA THR A 148 -1.65 0.76 17.28
C THR A 148 -1.90 -0.73 17.15
N ASP A 149 -1.42 -1.51 18.12
CA ASP A 149 -1.69 -2.95 18.15
C ASP A 149 -3.19 -3.24 18.30
N GLU A 150 -3.92 -2.42 19.05
CA GLU A 150 -5.37 -2.52 19.22
C GLU A 150 -6.11 -2.30 17.91
N TRP A 151 -5.66 -1.32 17.12
CA TRP A 151 -6.24 -1.09 15.79
C TRP A 151 -5.98 -2.26 14.85
N ILE A 152 -4.75 -2.81 14.83
CA ILE A 152 -4.40 -3.97 14.02
C ILE A 152 -5.24 -5.19 14.41
N GLU A 153 -5.42 -5.43 15.71
CA GLU A 153 -6.27 -6.52 16.20
C GLU A 153 -7.75 -6.33 15.82
N SER A 154 -8.22 -5.09 15.85
CA SER A 154 -9.58 -4.76 15.40
C SER A 154 -9.73 -4.93 13.89
N LEU A 155 -8.71 -4.55 13.11
CA LEU A 155 -8.67 -4.78 11.67
C LEU A 155 -8.67 -6.28 11.33
N PHE A 156 -7.93 -7.10 12.08
CA PHE A 156 -7.96 -8.56 11.91
C PHE A 156 -9.35 -9.15 12.17
N ARG A 157 -10.03 -8.66 13.20
CA ARG A 157 -11.42 -9.06 13.49
C ARG A 157 -12.37 -8.63 12.38
N LEU A 158 -12.27 -7.38 11.93
CA LEU A 158 -13.08 -6.82 10.84
C LEU A 158 -12.93 -7.62 9.54
N ASN A 159 -11.71 -8.01 9.19
CA ASN A 159 -11.39 -8.76 7.98
C ASN A 159 -11.51 -10.28 8.14
N GLY A 160 -11.89 -10.78 9.32
CA GLY A 160 -11.94 -12.22 9.59
C GLY A 160 -10.56 -12.91 9.48
N THR A 161 -9.48 -12.21 9.79
CA THR A 161 -8.10 -12.74 9.68
C THR A 161 -7.80 -13.66 10.85
N THR A 162 -7.85 -14.96 10.60
CA THR A 162 -7.57 -16.00 11.62
C THR A 162 -6.23 -16.71 11.45
N ARG A 163 -5.61 -16.63 10.26
CA ARG A 163 -4.35 -17.33 9.96
C ARG A 163 -3.21 -16.86 10.86
N PRO A 164 -2.56 -17.73 11.68
CA PRO A 164 -1.49 -17.33 12.59
C PRO A 164 -0.31 -16.66 11.87
N THR A 165 0.03 -17.14 10.67
CA THR A 165 1.10 -16.53 9.86
C THR A 165 0.80 -15.08 9.55
N LEU A 166 -0.41 -14.73 9.08
CA LEU A 166 -0.79 -13.35 8.77
C LEU A 166 -0.77 -12.47 10.02
N ARG A 167 -1.28 -12.98 11.15
CA ARG A 167 -1.27 -12.25 12.43
C ARG A 167 0.15 -11.96 12.93
N ARG A 168 1.13 -12.74 12.52
CA ARG A 168 2.55 -12.52 12.86
C ARG A 168 3.24 -11.55 11.90
N ILE A 169 2.97 -11.64 10.58
CA ILE A 169 3.74 -10.89 9.59
C ILE A 169 3.17 -9.50 9.30
N VAL A 170 1.85 -9.30 9.43
CA VAL A 170 1.21 -8.02 9.08
C VAL A 170 1.54 -6.87 10.04
N PRO A 171 1.55 -7.05 11.37
CA PRO A 171 1.85 -5.95 12.30
C PRO A 171 3.22 -5.29 12.06
N PRO A 172 4.33 -6.03 11.87
CA PRO A 172 5.62 -5.43 11.54
C PRO A 172 5.59 -4.63 10.23
N MET A 173 4.82 -5.04 9.21
CA MET A 173 4.69 -4.30 7.97
C MET A 173 4.02 -2.94 8.19
N PHE A 174 2.91 -2.88 8.91
CA PHE A 174 2.26 -1.63 9.25
C PHE A 174 3.18 -0.69 10.04
N LYS A 175 3.91 -1.24 11.01
CA LYS A 175 4.85 -0.48 11.85
C LYS A 175 6.11 -0.03 11.10
N ALA A 176 6.43 -0.66 9.98
CA ALA A 176 7.57 -0.31 9.13
C ALA A 176 7.25 0.78 8.10
N ILE A 177 6.02 1.28 8.02
CA ILE A 177 5.68 2.40 7.13
C ILE A 177 6.53 3.61 7.53
N PRO A 178 7.41 4.13 6.63
CA PRO A 178 8.36 5.17 6.97
C PRO A 178 7.77 6.58 6.92
N LYS A 179 6.45 6.68 6.85
CA LYS A 179 5.71 7.92 6.63
C LYS A 179 4.69 8.15 7.74
N GLU A 180 4.25 9.39 7.85
CA GLU A 180 3.16 9.75 8.74
C GLU A 180 1.88 9.01 8.33
N THR A 181 1.18 8.46 9.33
CA THR A 181 -0.04 7.69 9.09
C THR A 181 -1.22 8.30 9.83
N ILE A 182 -2.37 8.29 9.19
CA ILE A 182 -3.65 8.62 9.82
C ILE A 182 -4.55 7.38 9.71
N VAL A 183 -5.06 6.94 10.84
CA VAL A 183 -5.99 5.83 10.92
C VAL A 183 -7.37 6.37 11.19
N ALA A 184 -8.33 5.98 10.38
CA ALA A 184 -9.75 6.27 10.60
C ALA A 184 -10.48 4.98 10.98
N CYS A 185 -11.40 5.04 11.93
CA CYS A 185 -12.29 3.94 12.25
C CYS A 185 -13.67 4.41 12.65
N ILE A 186 -14.65 3.54 12.42
CA ILE A 186 -16.02 3.69 12.90
C ILE A 186 -16.26 2.52 13.85
N GLU A 187 -16.74 2.84 15.05
CA GLU A 187 -17.10 1.86 16.07
C GLU A 187 -18.61 1.93 16.39
N ILE A 188 -19.22 0.76 16.47
CA ILE A 188 -20.61 0.59 16.94
C ILE A 188 -20.58 -0.40 18.09
N GLU A 189 -21.13 0.00 19.23
CA GLU A 189 -21.16 -0.82 20.46
C GLU A 189 -19.78 -1.37 20.85
N GLY A 190 -18.75 -0.53 20.73
CA GLY A 190 -17.36 -0.89 21.05
C GLY A 190 -16.70 -1.85 20.08
N ARG A 191 -17.26 -2.04 18.89
CA ARG A 191 -16.69 -2.86 17.82
C ARG A 191 -16.40 -2.03 16.59
N MET A 192 -15.20 -2.12 16.07
CA MET A 192 -14.84 -1.51 14.79
C MET A 192 -15.62 -2.19 13.65
N VAL A 193 -16.39 -1.41 12.92
CA VAL A 193 -17.21 -1.84 11.78
C VAL A 193 -16.69 -1.35 10.45
N ALA A 194 -15.87 -0.28 10.47
CA ALA A 194 -15.16 0.21 9.30
C ALA A 194 -13.81 0.76 9.70
N SER A 195 -12.84 0.74 8.77
CA SER A 195 -11.52 1.29 8.98
C SER A 195 -10.92 1.80 7.67
N GLY A 196 -10.10 2.85 7.79
CA GLY A 196 -9.27 3.40 6.73
C GLY A 196 -7.87 3.70 7.25
N LEU A 197 -6.90 3.67 6.35
CA LEU A 197 -5.52 4.08 6.59
C LEU A 197 -5.11 5.09 5.53
N GLY A 198 -4.78 6.29 5.96
CA GLY A 198 -4.13 7.32 5.17
C GLY A 198 -2.63 7.33 5.44
N ILE A 199 -1.84 7.58 4.40
CA ILE A 199 -0.38 7.71 4.49
C ILE A 199 -0.02 9.01 3.78
N LEU A 200 0.66 9.91 4.51
CA LEU A 200 1.05 11.22 4.01
C LEU A 200 2.49 11.15 3.48
N ASP A 201 2.63 11.35 2.19
CA ASP A 201 3.94 11.40 1.53
C ASP A 201 3.98 12.54 0.51
N ARG A 202 4.92 13.45 0.67
CA ARG A 202 5.20 14.58 -0.24
C ARG A 202 4.03 15.54 -0.46
N GLY A 203 3.26 15.77 0.59
CA GLY A 203 2.31 16.85 0.68
C GLY A 203 0.98 16.64 0.14
#